data_dce3d9b183cb3068923e53eec555666a
#
_entry.id   dce3d9b183cb3068923e53eec555666a
#
_cell.length_a   1.000
_cell.length_b   1.000
_cell.length_c   1.000
_cell.angle_alpha   90.00
_cell.angle_beta   90.00
_cell.angle_gamma   90.00
#
_symmetry.space_group_name_H-M   'P 1'
#
loop_
_entity.id
_entity.type
_entity.pdbx_description
1 polymer ?
#
loop_
_entity_poly.entity_id
_entity_poly.type
_entity_poly.pdbx_seq_one_letter_code
_entity_poly.pdbx_strand_id
1 'polypeptide(L)'
;ILALSLIMGISSAASVSAALPQSIRIGTDTTYAPFSSKDSKGNFIGFDIDLGNELCSRIKVKCTWVGSDFDALIPSLKAKKIDAIISSLSITEKRQQEIAFSDKLYAADSRLIAAKGSPIQPTLESLKGKHVGVLQGSTQEAYGNERWRSHGVDVVAYQNQDLIYSDLAAGRLD
;
A
#
# COMPACT_ATOMS: atom_id res chain seq x y z
N ILE A 1 58.43 30.12 37.63
CA ILE A 1 57.08 30.52 37.32
C ILE A 1 56.69 29.83 36.00
N LEU A 2 55.97 28.68 36.07
CA LEU A 2 55.43 27.98 34.89
C LEU A 2 54.00 28.50 34.61
N ALA A 3 53.78 29.04 33.42
CA ALA A 3 52.48 29.38 32.92
C ALA A 3 51.87 28.21 32.15
N LEU A 4 50.80 27.64 32.68
CA LEU A 4 50.04 26.55 32.06
C LEU A 4 48.94 27.14 31.18
N SER A 5 49.11 27.12 29.84
CA SER A 5 48.10 27.63 28.89
C SER A 5 47.06 26.53 28.64
N LEU A 6 45.83 26.75 29.11
CA LEU A 6 44.69 25.89 28.92
C LEU A 6 44.09 26.21 27.55
N ILE A 7 44.28 25.31 26.56
CA ILE A 7 43.62 25.41 25.22
C ILE A 7 42.23 24.79 25.33
N MET A 8 41.20 25.66 25.35
CA MET A 8 39.82 25.29 25.33
C MET A 8 39.40 24.97 23.88
N GLY A 9 39.37 23.66 23.53
CA GLY A 9 38.91 23.20 22.23
C GLY A 9 37.38 23.38 22.09
N ILE A 10 36.96 24.31 21.22
CA ILE A 10 35.55 24.50 20.86
C ILE A 10 35.19 23.39 19.88
N SER A 11 34.53 22.33 20.35
CA SER A 11 33.88 21.33 19.47
C SER A 11 32.66 21.93 18.81
N SER A 12 32.81 22.35 17.56
CA SER A 12 31.68 22.71 16.71
C SER A 12 30.88 21.46 16.37
N ALA A 13 29.74 21.27 17.01
CA ALA A 13 28.76 20.27 16.59
C ALA A 13 28.17 20.70 15.22
N ALA A 14 28.67 20.14 14.14
CA ALA A 14 28.08 20.29 12.82
C ALA A 14 26.70 19.62 12.84
N SER A 15 25.62 20.42 12.79
CA SER A 15 24.27 19.91 12.57
C SER A 15 24.22 19.30 11.17
N VAL A 16 24.20 17.97 11.07
CA VAL A 16 23.95 17.28 9.82
C VAL A 16 22.46 17.46 9.50
N SER A 17 22.14 18.52 8.77
CA SER A 17 20.85 18.62 8.12
C SER A 17 20.83 17.60 6.99
N ALA A 18 20.05 16.52 7.15
CA ALA A 18 19.82 15.55 6.08
C ALA A 18 19.11 16.28 4.95
N ALA A 19 19.84 16.58 3.86
CA ALA A 19 19.25 17.16 2.67
C ALA A 19 18.21 16.17 2.09
N LEU A 20 17.04 16.67 1.68
CA LEU A 20 16.03 15.87 0.98
C LEU A 20 16.65 15.27 -0.30
N PRO A 21 16.30 14.03 -0.68
CA PRO A 21 16.78 13.43 -1.92
C PRO A 21 16.29 14.26 -3.10
N GLN A 22 17.04 14.27 -4.21
CA GLN A 22 16.63 14.99 -5.43
C GLN A 22 15.44 14.35 -6.12
N SER A 23 15.23 13.06 -5.92
CA SER A 23 14.10 12.30 -6.48
C SER A 23 13.65 11.18 -5.55
N ILE A 24 12.37 10.85 -5.61
CA ILE A 24 11.73 9.75 -4.86
C ILE A 24 11.02 8.85 -5.85
N ARG A 25 11.26 7.54 -5.76
CA ARG A 25 10.52 6.51 -6.51
C ARG A 25 9.36 6.03 -5.62
N ILE A 26 8.13 6.23 -6.07
CA ILE A 26 6.92 5.87 -5.34
C ILE A 26 6.32 4.62 -5.96
N GLY A 27 6.22 3.53 -5.19
CA GLY A 27 5.55 2.30 -5.59
C GLY A 27 4.05 2.39 -5.40
N THR A 28 3.29 1.86 -6.36
CA THR A 28 1.83 1.78 -6.31
C THR A 28 1.31 0.57 -7.09
N ASP A 29 0.22 -0.03 -6.64
CA ASP A 29 -0.57 -0.95 -7.44
C ASP A 29 -1.42 -0.14 -8.43
N THR A 30 -1.44 -0.56 -9.69
CA THR A 30 -2.13 0.16 -10.77
C THR A 30 -3.47 -0.47 -11.16
N THR A 31 -4.00 -1.36 -10.34
CA THR A 31 -5.28 -2.06 -10.58
C THR A 31 -6.36 -1.68 -9.56
N TYR A 32 -6.18 -0.59 -8.84
CA TYR A 32 -7.05 -0.18 -7.73
C TYR A 32 -7.70 1.19 -7.97
N ALA A 33 -8.44 1.32 -9.09
CA ALA A 33 -9.25 2.52 -9.36
C ALA A 33 -10.34 2.69 -8.27
N PRO A 34 -10.68 3.91 -7.85
CA PRO A 34 -10.20 5.22 -8.32
C PRO A 34 -8.94 5.74 -7.59
N PHE A 35 -8.30 4.91 -6.76
CA PHE A 35 -7.15 5.34 -5.96
C PHE A 35 -5.86 5.36 -6.78
N SER A 36 -5.55 4.27 -7.46
CA SER A 36 -4.39 4.16 -8.35
C SER A 36 -4.69 3.25 -9.53
N SER A 37 -4.44 3.73 -10.74
CA SER A 37 -4.64 3.01 -12.00
C SER A 37 -3.80 3.63 -13.11
N LYS A 38 -3.88 3.07 -14.30
CA LYS A 38 -3.32 3.66 -15.52
C LYS A 38 -4.42 4.02 -16.50
N ASP A 39 -4.26 5.18 -17.14
CA ASP A 39 -5.11 5.56 -18.28
C ASP A 39 -4.75 4.75 -19.55
N SER A 40 -5.51 4.95 -20.63
CA SER A 40 -5.28 4.29 -21.92
C SER A 40 -3.94 4.62 -22.57
N LYS A 41 -3.24 5.67 -22.10
CA LYS A 41 -1.91 6.08 -22.56
C LYS A 41 -0.79 5.56 -21.65
N GLY A 42 -1.15 4.83 -20.56
CA GLY A 42 -0.21 4.29 -19.58
C GLY A 42 0.21 5.28 -18.49
N ASN A 43 -0.39 6.47 -18.41
CA ASN A 43 -0.12 7.42 -17.33
C ASN A 43 -0.74 6.94 -16.02
N PHE A 44 -0.04 7.16 -14.92
CA PHE A 44 -0.59 6.92 -13.59
C PHE A 44 -1.64 7.98 -13.25
N ILE A 45 -2.82 7.53 -12.78
CA ILE A 45 -3.95 8.38 -12.43
C ILE A 45 -4.62 7.86 -11.15
N GLY A 46 -5.34 8.74 -10.45
CA GLY A 46 -6.17 8.42 -9.29
C GLY A 46 -5.80 9.21 -8.06
N PHE A 47 -6.59 9.05 -6.99
CA PHE A 47 -6.46 9.82 -5.77
C PHE A 47 -5.07 9.72 -5.13
N ASP A 48 -4.51 8.52 -5.01
CA ASP A 48 -3.19 8.29 -4.43
C ASP A 48 -2.08 8.93 -5.28
N ILE A 49 -2.27 8.94 -6.61
CA ILE A 49 -1.33 9.56 -7.55
C ILE A 49 -1.35 11.09 -7.40
N ASP A 50 -2.55 11.69 -7.35
CA ASP A 50 -2.71 13.14 -7.19
C ASP A 50 -2.16 13.59 -5.84
N LEU A 51 -2.46 12.85 -4.76
CA LEU A 51 -1.94 13.12 -3.43
C LEU A 51 -0.40 13.05 -3.40
N GLY A 52 0.18 12.01 -3.97
CA GLY A 52 1.63 11.84 -4.03
C GLY A 52 2.31 12.95 -4.84
N ASN A 53 1.74 13.34 -5.98
CA ASN A 53 2.25 14.43 -6.80
C ASN A 53 2.21 15.77 -6.04
N GLU A 54 1.12 16.04 -5.30
CA GLU A 54 0.99 17.25 -4.48
C GLU A 54 2.00 17.27 -3.32
N LEU A 55 2.19 16.15 -2.62
CA LEU A 55 3.21 16.03 -1.58
C LEU A 55 4.61 16.32 -2.13
N CYS A 56 4.95 15.72 -3.27
CA CYS A 56 6.24 15.91 -3.93
C CYS A 56 6.47 17.37 -4.36
N SER A 57 5.42 18.01 -4.87
CA SER A 57 5.44 19.43 -5.23
C SER A 57 5.74 20.32 -4.03
N ARG A 58 5.08 20.08 -2.88
CA ARG A 58 5.27 20.85 -1.65
C ARG A 58 6.67 20.74 -1.07
N ILE A 59 7.24 19.52 -1.07
CA ILE A 59 8.61 19.31 -0.59
C ILE A 59 9.68 19.62 -1.65
N LYS A 60 9.26 20.02 -2.86
CA LYS A 60 10.14 20.38 -3.99
C LYS A 60 11.08 19.23 -4.40
N VAL A 61 10.58 18.01 -4.41
CA VAL A 61 11.32 16.81 -4.82
C VAL A 61 10.68 16.24 -6.08
N LYS A 62 11.48 15.75 -7.02
CA LYS A 62 10.97 15.05 -8.19
C LYS A 62 10.49 13.66 -7.79
N CYS A 63 9.23 13.32 -8.07
CA CYS A 63 8.72 11.97 -7.87
C CYS A 63 8.55 11.22 -9.19
N THR A 64 8.80 9.91 -9.14
CA THR A 64 8.56 8.97 -10.23
C THR A 64 7.74 7.80 -9.72
N TRP A 65 6.70 7.44 -10.46
CA TRP A 65 5.82 6.34 -10.11
C TRP A 65 6.35 5.02 -10.65
N VAL A 66 6.28 3.97 -9.82
CA VAL A 66 6.68 2.61 -10.16
C VAL A 66 5.48 1.69 -9.90
N GLY A 67 4.91 1.13 -10.97
CA GLY A 67 3.84 0.15 -10.87
C GLY A 67 4.38 -1.21 -10.41
N SER A 68 3.65 -1.86 -9.52
CA SER A 68 4.01 -3.17 -8.96
C SER A 68 2.74 -3.88 -8.51
N ASP A 69 2.79 -5.21 -8.40
CA ASP A 69 1.76 -5.95 -7.70
C ASP A 69 1.73 -5.55 -6.22
N PHE A 70 0.55 -5.55 -5.61
CA PHE A 70 0.36 -5.03 -4.26
C PHE A 70 1.23 -5.72 -3.20
N ASP A 71 1.32 -7.04 -3.25
CA ASP A 71 2.11 -7.87 -2.32
C ASP A 71 3.63 -7.67 -2.50
N ALA A 72 4.07 -7.18 -3.66
CA ALA A 72 5.48 -6.91 -3.95
C ALA A 72 5.94 -5.51 -3.49
N LEU A 73 5.04 -4.61 -3.06
CA LEU A 73 5.38 -3.24 -2.67
C LEU A 73 6.31 -3.18 -1.47
N ILE A 74 5.98 -3.85 -0.36
CA ILE A 74 6.84 -3.87 0.85
C ILE A 74 8.20 -4.54 0.57
N PRO A 75 8.27 -5.72 -0.06
CA PRO A 75 9.55 -6.29 -0.53
C PRO A 75 10.38 -5.33 -1.39
N SER A 76 9.75 -4.61 -2.31
CA SER A 76 10.44 -3.66 -3.18
C SER A 76 11.00 -2.46 -2.41
N LEU A 77 10.28 -1.96 -1.39
CA LEU A 77 10.75 -0.90 -0.50
C LEU A 77 11.95 -1.37 0.32
N LYS A 78 11.89 -2.55 0.92
CA LYS A 78 12.99 -3.15 1.68
C LYS A 78 14.22 -3.41 0.81
N ALA A 79 14.01 -3.80 -0.45
CA ALA A 79 15.10 -3.98 -1.43
C ALA A 79 15.62 -2.66 -2.04
N LYS A 80 15.10 -1.50 -1.59
CA LYS A 80 15.45 -0.17 -2.12
C LYS A 80 15.22 -0.01 -3.63
N LYS A 81 14.29 -0.77 -4.20
CA LYS A 81 13.83 -0.59 -5.59
C LYS A 81 12.90 0.60 -5.72
N ILE A 82 12.17 0.92 -4.66
CA ILE A 82 11.35 2.11 -4.46
C ILE A 82 11.74 2.76 -3.12
N ASP A 83 11.40 4.03 -2.95
CA ASP A 83 11.77 4.83 -1.77
C ASP A 83 10.57 5.11 -0.86
N ALA A 84 9.35 5.03 -1.41
CA ALA A 84 8.09 5.18 -0.70
C ALA A 84 7.00 4.31 -1.35
N ILE A 85 5.91 4.08 -0.61
CA ILE A 85 4.69 3.43 -1.10
C ILE A 85 3.53 4.39 -0.88
N ILE A 86 2.75 4.66 -1.94
CA ILE A 86 1.43 5.29 -1.87
C ILE A 86 0.49 4.44 -2.71
N SER A 87 -0.31 3.61 -2.07
CA SER A 87 -1.13 2.56 -2.70
C SER A 87 -2.25 2.09 -1.80
N SER A 88 -2.99 3.02 -1.16
CA SER A 88 -4.04 2.68 -0.19
C SER A 88 -3.58 1.64 0.86
N LEU A 89 -2.29 1.65 1.21
CA LEU A 89 -1.68 0.65 2.07
C LEU A 89 -2.07 0.86 3.54
N SER A 90 -2.93 -0.01 4.06
CA SER A 90 -3.39 0.05 5.46
C SER A 90 -2.24 -0.12 6.45
N ILE A 91 -2.22 0.71 7.49
CA ILE A 91 -1.32 0.59 8.63
C ILE A 91 -1.78 -0.63 9.45
N THR A 92 -0.88 -1.61 9.64
CA THR A 92 -1.11 -2.77 10.52
C THR A 92 0.14 -3.03 11.36
N GLU A 93 -0.02 -3.62 12.55
CA GLU A 93 1.11 -3.98 13.42
C GLU A 93 2.14 -4.84 12.68
N LYS A 94 1.67 -5.84 11.91
CA LYS A 94 2.55 -6.71 11.12
C LYS A 94 3.41 -5.90 10.14
N ARG A 95 2.82 -4.94 9.42
CA ARG A 95 3.54 -4.11 8.46
C ARG A 95 4.45 -3.09 9.14
N GLN A 96 4.06 -2.55 10.30
CA GLN A 96 4.88 -1.64 11.11
C GLN A 96 6.15 -2.30 11.66
N GLN A 97 6.15 -3.62 11.81
CA GLN A 97 7.37 -4.38 12.16
C GLN A 97 8.38 -4.44 11.00
N GLU A 98 7.94 -4.19 9.77
CA GLU A 98 8.78 -4.30 8.57
C GLU A 98 9.20 -2.97 7.99
N ILE A 99 8.31 -1.98 8.02
CA ILE A 99 8.49 -0.65 7.42
C ILE A 99 7.91 0.45 8.32
N ALA A 100 8.42 1.68 8.16
CA ALA A 100 7.86 2.86 8.79
C ALA A 100 6.63 3.36 8.00
N PHE A 101 5.68 3.97 8.72
CA PHE A 101 4.51 4.62 8.15
C PHE A 101 4.48 6.12 8.51
N SER A 102 3.85 6.92 7.67
CA SER A 102 3.40 8.27 8.02
C SER A 102 2.19 8.21 8.95
N ASP A 103 1.69 9.37 9.38
CA ASP A 103 0.35 9.48 9.93
C ASP A 103 -0.69 8.97 8.92
N LYS A 104 -1.84 8.52 9.44
CA LYS A 104 -2.92 8.03 8.60
C LYS A 104 -3.47 9.15 7.72
N LEU A 105 -3.47 8.95 6.39
CA LEU A 105 -3.94 9.93 5.42
C LEU A 105 -5.47 9.94 5.32
N TYR A 106 -6.09 8.76 5.30
CA TYR A 106 -7.54 8.56 5.23
C TYR A 106 -7.94 7.19 5.75
N ALA A 107 -9.23 6.93 5.86
CA ALA A 107 -9.78 5.63 6.19
C ALA A 107 -10.83 5.24 5.15
N ALA A 108 -10.84 3.96 4.79
CA ALA A 108 -11.86 3.37 3.94
C ALA A 108 -12.30 2.03 4.55
N ASP A 109 -13.62 1.81 4.60
CA ASP A 109 -14.15 0.54 5.05
C ASP A 109 -14.05 -0.51 3.94
N SER A 110 -13.71 -1.74 4.30
CA SER A 110 -13.85 -2.88 3.39
C SER A 110 -15.31 -3.23 3.18
N ARG A 111 -15.65 -3.60 1.96
CA ARG A 111 -16.99 -4.06 1.58
C ARG A 111 -16.89 -5.39 0.85
N LEU A 112 -17.82 -6.28 1.14
CA LEU A 112 -18.08 -7.45 0.31
C LEU A 112 -18.95 -7.02 -0.87
N ILE A 113 -18.58 -7.43 -2.07
CA ILE A 113 -19.37 -7.20 -3.28
C ILE A 113 -19.79 -8.54 -3.87
N ALA A 114 -20.94 -8.58 -4.50
CA ALA A 114 -21.47 -9.74 -5.20
C ALA A 114 -22.23 -9.27 -6.46
N ALA A 115 -22.62 -10.18 -7.32
CA ALA A 115 -23.44 -9.87 -8.48
C ALA A 115 -24.74 -9.18 -8.05
N LYS A 116 -25.24 -8.23 -8.87
CA LYS A 116 -26.48 -7.51 -8.58
C LYS A 116 -27.65 -8.51 -8.41
N GLY A 117 -28.36 -8.39 -7.31
CA GLY A 117 -29.48 -9.28 -6.96
C GLY A 117 -29.05 -10.57 -6.27
N SER A 118 -27.77 -10.76 -6.00
CA SER A 118 -27.29 -11.90 -5.20
C SER A 118 -27.89 -11.85 -3.78
N PRO A 119 -28.35 -12.99 -3.22
CA PRO A 119 -28.85 -13.07 -1.85
C PRO A 119 -27.74 -13.15 -0.82
N ILE A 120 -26.48 -13.15 -1.24
CA ILE A 120 -25.31 -13.33 -0.35
C ILE A 120 -25.25 -12.20 0.67
N GLN A 121 -25.05 -12.55 1.93
CA GLN A 121 -24.82 -11.64 3.05
C GLN A 121 -23.41 -11.80 3.59
N PRO A 122 -22.81 -10.77 4.23
CA PRO A 122 -21.46 -10.85 4.79
C PRO A 122 -21.45 -11.65 6.12
N THR A 123 -22.05 -12.83 6.12
CA THR A 123 -22.11 -13.75 7.27
C THR A 123 -21.46 -15.08 6.92
N LEU A 124 -20.85 -15.74 7.88
CA LEU A 124 -20.22 -17.06 7.69
C LEU A 124 -21.18 -18.09 7.11
N GLU A 125 -22.43 -18.07 7.58
CA GLU A 125 -23.48 -18.96 7.09
C GLU A 125 -23.76 -18.76 5.60
N SER A 126 -23.93 -17.53 5.18
CA SER A 126 -24.19 -17.17 3.77
C SER A 126 -22.99 -17.40 2.85
N LEU A 127 -21.78 -17.27 3.38
CA LEU A 127 -20.53 -17.42 2.63
C LEU A 127 -20.03 -18.87 2.56
N LYS A 128 -20.56 -19.78 3.38
CA LYS A 128 -20.12 -21.18 3.38
C LYS A 128 -20.29 -21.83 2.00
N GLY A 129 -19.20 -22.44 1.50
CA GLY A 129 -19.14 -23.04 0.18
C GLY A 129 -19.03 -22.06 -0.98
N LYS A 130 -18.87 -20.74 -0.69
CA LYS A 130 -18.71 -19.68 -1.69
C LYS A 130 -17.25 -19.41 -2.03
N HIS A 131 -17.00 -18.91 -3.24
CA HIS A 131 -15.69 -18.50 -3.73
C HIS A 131 -15.58 -16.98 -3.58
N VAL A 132 -14.71 -16.52 -2.68
CA VAL A 132 -14.51 -15.09 -2.40
C VAL A 132 -13.12 -14.67 -2.85
N GLY A 133 -13.05 -13.83 -3.89
CA GLY A 133 -11.80 -13.27 -4.41
C GLY A 133 -11.26 -12.17 -3.51
N VAL A 134 -9.96 -12.19 -3.24
CA VAL A 134 -9.23 -11.20 -2.45
C VAL A 134 -7.92 -10.83 -3.13
N LEU A 135 -7.47 -9.59 -2.93
CA LEU A 135 -6.16 -9.17 -3.44
C LEU A 135 -5.06 -9.75 -2.57
N GLN A 136 -4.08 -10.40 -3.18
CA GLN A 136 -2.93 -11.02 -2.50
C GLN A 136 -2.14 -9.98 -1.69
N GLY A 137 -1.74 -10.33 -0.47
CA GLY A 137 -1.02 -9.45 0.46
C GLY A 137 -1.89 -8.39 1.14
N SER A 138 -3.20 -8.34 0.84
CA SER A 138 -4.13 -7.36 1.43
C SER A 138 -4.58 -7.73 2.84
N THR A 139 -5.16 -6.76 3.55
CA THR A 139 -5.83 -7.01 4.83
C THR A 139 -7.11 -7.83 4.65
N GLN A 140 -7.73 -7.76 3.48
CA GLN A 140 -8.91 -8.57 3.12
C GLN A 140 -8.53 -10.04 2.96
N GLU A 141 -7.39 -10.35 2.35
CA GLU A 141 -6.87 -11.72 2.29
C GLU A 141 -6.58 -12.26 3.70
N ALA A 142 -5.87 -11.48 4.51
CA ALA A 142 -5.56 -11.88 5.89
C ALA A 142 -6.84 -12.19 6.69
N TYR A 143 -7.85 -11.30 6.60
CA TYR A 143 -9.14 -11.49 7.24
C TYR A 143 -9.87 -12.75 6.72
N GLY A 144 -9.93 -12.94 5.41
CA GLY A 144 -10.57 -14.12 4.81
C GLY A 144 -9.91 -15.43 5.24
N ASN A 145 -8.58 -15.47 5.23
CA ASN A 145 -7.83 -16.65 5.67
C ASN A 145 -8.03 -16.95 7.16
N GLU A 146 -8.06 -15.92 8.01
CA GLU A 146 -8.24 -16.08 9.47
C GLU A 146 -9.67 -16.43 9.85
N ARG A 147 -10.66 -15.75 9.24
CA ARG A 147 -12.05 -15.77 9.71
C ARG A 147 -12.98 -16.66 8.88
N TRP A 148 -12.69 -16.85 7.61
CA TRP A 148 -13.62 -17.49 6.68
C TRP A 148 -13.18 -18.90 6.24
N ARG A 149 -11.91 -19.09 5.95
CA ARG A 149 -11.41 -20.36 5.38
C ARG A 149 -11.72 -21.58 6.25
N SER A 150 -11.56 -21.48 7.56
CA SER A 150 -11.87 -22.56 8.52
C SER A 150 -13.37 -22.88 8.63
N HIS A 151 -14.24 -21.99 8.12
CA HIS A 151 -15.69 -22.15 8.10
C HIS A 151 -16.22 -22.60 6.73
N GLY A 152 -15.35 -23.04 5.85
CA GLY A 152 -15.73 -23.61 4.55
C GLY A 152 -15.99 -22.58 3.45
N VAL A 153 -15.45 -21.35 3.60
CA VAL A 153 -15.40 -20.37 2.53
C VAL A 153 -14.12 -20.58 1.71
N ASP A 154 -14.21 -20.64 0.40
CA ASP A 154 -13.05 -20.70 -0.48
C ASP A 154 -12.51 -19.27 -0.74
N VAL A 155 -11.43 -18.92 -0.06
CA VAL A 155 -10.78 -17.61 -0.20
C VAL A 155 -9.71 -17.72 -1.29
N VAL A 156 -9.97 -17.10 -2.44
CA VAL A 156 -9.13 -17.15 -3.64
C VAL A 156 -8.31 -15.87 -3.76
N ALA A 157 -7.00 -15.98 -3.61
CA ALA A 157 -6.09 -14.84 -3.72
C ALA A 157 -5.74 -14.55 -5.19
N TYR A 158 -5.79 -13.29 -5.59
CA TYR A 158 -5.47 -12.78 -6.92
C TYR A 158 -4.33 -11.77 -6.86
N GLN A 159 -3.48 -11.77 -7.89
CA GLN A 159 -2.36 -10.82 -7.98
C GLN A 159 -2.82 -9.37 -8.19
N ASN A 160 -3.97 -9.16 -8.83
CA ASN A 160 -4.50 -7.82 -9.06
C ASN A 160 -6.02 -7.78 -8.95
N GLN A 161 -6.55 -6.59 -8.70
CA GLN A 161 -7.98 -6.36 -8.44
C GLN A 161 -8.84 -6.54 -9.70
N ASP A 162 -8.33 -6.24 -10.88
CA ASP A 162 -9.08 -6.36 -12.14
C ASP A 162 -9.44 -7.82 -12.46
N LEU A 163 -8.57 -8.78 -12.10
CA LEU A 163 -8.86 -10.21 -12.24
C LEU A 163 -10.00 -10.64 -11.33
N ILE A 164 -10.09 -10.11 -10.10
CA ILE A 164 -11.21 -10.38 -9.18
C ILE A 164 -12.53 -9.91 -9.81
N TYR A 165 -12.55 -8.68 -10.33
CA TYR A 165 -13.74 -8.14 -10.98
C TYR A 165 -14.14 -8.94 -12.23
N SER A 166 -13.16 -9.36 -13.03
CA SER A 166 -13.40 -10.17 -14.22
C SER A 166 -13.97 -11.54 -13.87
N ASP A 167 -13.46 -12.17 -12.82
CA ASP A 167 -13.92 -13.50 -12.38
C ASP A 167 -15.29 -13.43 -11.70
N LEU A 168 -15.55 -12.38 -10.93
CA LEU A 168 -16.88 -12.11 -10.38
C LEU A 168 -17.91 -11.88 -11.51
N ALA A 169 -17.58 -11.07 -12.50
CA ALA A 169 -18.46 -10.81 -13.65
C ALA A 169 -18.71 -12.06 -14.50
N ALA A 170 -17.74 -12.98 -14.57
CA ALA A 170 -17.86 -14.24 -15.29
C ALA A 170 -18.51 -15.36 -14.48
N GLY A 171 -18.93 -15.11 -13.22
CA GLY A 171 -19.54 -16.11 -12.35
C GLY A 171 -18.57 -17.19 -11.83
N ARG A 172 -17.27 -16.93 -11.85
CA ARG A 172 -16.23 -17.80 -11.23
C ARG A 172 -16.02 -17.48 -9.75
N LEU A 173 -16.47 -16.30 -9.32
CA LEU A 173 -16.59 -15.90 -7.93
C LEU A 173 -18.07 -15.61 -7.61
N ASP A 174 -18.43 -15.64 -6.33
CA ASP A 174 -19.77 -15.41 -5.80
C ASP A 174 -19.93 -13.98 -5.25
#